data_aac415c0641a28940e5bd9c12161e587
#
_entry.id   aac415c0641a28940e5bd9c12161e587
#
_cell.length_a   1.000
_cell.length_b   1.000
_cell.length_c   1.000
_cell.angle_alpha   90.00
_cell.angle_beta   90.00
_cell.angle_gamma   90.00
#
_symmetry.space_group_name_H-M   'P 1'
#
loop_
_entity.id
_entity.type
_entity.pdbx_description
1 polymer ?
#
loop_
_entity_poly.entity_id
_entity_poly.type
_entity_poly.pdbx_seq_one_letter_code
_entity_poly.pdbx_strand_id
1 'polypeptide(L)'
;MADSKPIAGDSISLNRRFLDHLVVEGRIIGAQHPCTETVLFGRRFETPIMTAALSHLKPGMPAFAKGALQAGAACCIGMGSCSELADTLKTGAGIIKIIKPYADPEEILSRIACAEANGALAVGMDVEHAVEVRDDRDSLVAGCQMKLPTLAELQRYIQASS
;
A
#
# COMPACT_ATOMS: atom_id res chain seq x y z
N MET A 1 -22.99 -11.04 33.09
CA MET A 1 -21.83 -10.44 32.36
C MET A 1 -20.70 -11.45 32.48
N ALA A 2 -20.35 -12.11 31.39
CA ALA A 2 -19.25 -13.06 31.41
C ALA A 2 -17.94 -12.29 31.48
N ASP A 3 -17.15 -12.57 32.51
CA ASP A 3 -15.79 -12.05 32.70
C ASP A 3 -14.89 -12.57 31.54
N SER A 4 -14.78 -11.78 30.49
CA SER A 4 -13.86 -12.12 29.39
C SER A 4 -12.43 -11.83 29.85
N LYS A 5 -11.76 -12.88 30.37
CA LYS A 5 -10.29 -12.82 30.54
C LYS A 5 -9.64 -12.33 29.25
N PRO A 6 -8.69 -11.41 29.31
CA PRO A 6 -7.94 -11.00 28.14
C PRO A 6 -7.29 -12.23 27.49
N ILE A 7 -7.54 -12.41 26.22
CA ILE A 7 -6.95 -13.51 25.44
C ILE A 7 -5.45 -13.20 25.33
N ALA A 8 -4.65 -13.94 26.09
CA ALA A 8 -3.19 -13.87 25.93
C ALA A 8 -2.81 -14.47 24.58
N GLY A 9 -2.14 -13.69 23.74
CA GLY A 9 -1.65 -14.10 22.42
C GLY A 9 -1.07 -12.91 21.69
N ASP A 10 -0.10 -13.18 20.84
CA ASP A 10 0.40 -12.18 19.89
C ASP A 10 -0.64 -11.87 18.81
N SER A 11 -0.45 -10.78 18.07
CA SER A 11 -1.37 -10.33 17.02
C SER A 11 -1.53 -11.36 15.90
N ILE A 12 -0.49 -12.16 15.61
CA ILE A 12 -0.53 -13.20 14.58
C ILE A 12 -1.50 -14.31 15.00
N SER A 13 -1.39 -14.78 16.23
CA SER A 13 -2.28 -15.82 16.79
C SER A 13 -3.73 -15.35 16.88
N LEU A 14 -3.95 -14.08 17.23
CA LEU A 14 -5.31 -13.49 17.28
C LEU A 14 -5.90 -13.37 15.87
N ASN A 15 -5.15 -12.89 14.91
CA ASN A 15 -5.58 -12.80 13.51
C ASN A 15 -5.88 -14.18 12.94
N ARG A 16 -5.01 -15.16 13.18
CA ARG A 16 -5.22 -16.52 12.70
C ARG A 16 -6.51 -17.11 13.28
N ARG A 17 -6.71 -16.97 14.58
CA ARG A 17 -7.93 -17.45 15.26
C ARG A 17 -9.18 -16.78 14.69
N PHE A 18 -9.14 -15.48 14.40
CA PHE A 18 -10.25 -14.78 13.77
C PHE A 18 -10.55 -15.35 12.37
N LEU A 19 -9.53 -15.52 11.54
CA LEU A 19 -9.68 -16.08 10.19
C LEU A 19 -10.25 -17.51 10.21
N ASP A 20 -9.85 -18.34 11.17
CA ASP A 20 -10.33 -19.72 11.31
C ASP A 20 -11.84 -19.81 11.69
N HIS A 21 -12.42 -18.69 12.17
CA HIS A 21 -13.86 -18.59 12.45
C HIS A 21 -14.66 -18.02 11.28
N LEU A 22 -14.01 -17.51 10.24
CA LEU A 22 -14.69 -17.03 9.04
C LEU A 22 -15.09 -18.23 8.18
N VAL A 23 -16.37 -18.31 7.87
CA VAL A 23 -16.90 -19.34 6.99
C VAL A 23 -17.58 -18.69 5.79
N VAL A 24 -17.49 -19.33 4.63
CA VAL A 24 -18.20 -18.91 3.43
C VAL A 24 -19.52 -19.68 3.37
N GLU A 25 -20.64 -18.95 3.38
CA GLU A 25 -21.95 -19.58 3.18
C GLU A 25 -22.09 -20.06 1.74
N GLY A 26 -22.18 -21.38 1.56
CA GLY A 26 -22.42 -21.97 0.25
C GLY A 26 -23.91 -21.85 -0.12
N ARG A 27 -24.22 -21.28 -1.28
CA ARG A 27 -25.57 -21.22 -1.85
C ARG A 27 -25.60 -21.94 -3.18
N ILE A 28 -26.53 -22.88 -3.31
CA ILE A 28 -26.76 -23.60 -4.58
C ILE A 28 -27.93 -22.94 -5.30
N ILE A 29 -29.05 -22.73 -4.59
CA ILE A 29 -30.26 -22.11 -5.14
C ILE A 29 -30.07 -20.60 -5.20
N GLY A 30 -30.23 -20.00 -6.37
CA GLY A 30 -30.01 -18.57 -6.59
C GLY A 30 -28.54 -18.17 -6.66
N ALA A 31 -27.62 -19.14 -6.80
CA ALA A 31 -26.22 -18.85 -7.02
C ALA A 31 -26.02 -18.04 -8.33
N GLN A 32 -25.16 -17.04 -8.26
CA GLN A 32 -24.78 -16.21 -9.41
C GLN A 32 -23.27 -16.26 -9.57
N HIS A 33 -22.81 -16.03 -10.80
CA HIS A 33 -21.37 -15.84 -11.03
C HIS A 33 -20.88 -14.60 -10.26
N PRO A 34 -19.80 -14.72 -9.48
CA PRO A 34 -19.26 -13.60 -8.74
C PRO A 34 -18.72 -12.56 -9.73
N CYS A 35 -18.97 -11.28 -9.44
CA CYS A 35 -18.30 -10.17 -10.10
C CYS A 35 -17.20 -9.65 -9.16
N THR A 36 -15.97 -9.68 -9.63
CA THR A 36 -14.80 -9.21 -8.88
C THR A 36 -14.36 -7.81 -9.28
N GLU A 37 -15.01 -7.23 -10.29
CA GLU A 37 -14.70 -5.86 -10.72
C GLU A 37 -14.88 -4.86 -9.57
N THR A 38 -13.94 -3.91 -9.48
CA THR A 38 -13.98 -2.83 -8.50
C THR A 38 -13.53 -1.52 -9.11
N VAL A 39 -13.91 -0.41 -8.48
CA VAL A 39 -13.44 0.93 -8.84
C VAL A 39 -12.66 1.51 -7.66
N LEU A 40 -11.40 1.85 -7.90
CA LEU A 40 -10.53 2.51 -6.94
C LEU A 40 -10.04 3.83 -7.54
N PHE A 41 -10.23 4.94 -6.81
CA PHE A 41 -9.81 6.27 -7.24
C PHE A 41 -10.25 6.61 -8.67
N GLY A 42 -11.50 6.28 -9.02
CA GLY A 42 -12.08 6.53 -10.34
C GLY A 42 -11.62 5.57 -11.47
N ARG A 43 -10.72 4.64 -11.20
CA ARG A 43 -10.24 3.64 -12.16
C ARG A 43 -10.85 2.27 -11.90
N ARG A 44 -11.29 1.57 -12.96
CA ARG A 44 -11.83 0.21 -12.92
C ARG A 44 -10.70 -0.82 -12.92
N PHE A 45 -10.87 -1.86 -12.11
CA PHE A 45 -9.99 -3.03 -12.02
C PHE A 45 -10.84 -4.31 -12.12
N GLU A 46 -10.26 -5.39 -12.62
CA GLU A 46 -10.95 -6.68 -12.76
C GLU A 46 -11.04 -7.44 -11.43
N THR A 47 -10.22 -7.05 -10.44
CA THR A 47 -10.19 -7.67 -9.12
C THR A 47 -10.00 -6.62 -8.02
N PRO A 48 -10.56 -6.82 -6.80
CA PRO A 48 -10.30 -5.96 -5.65
C PRO A 48 -8.94 -6.22 -5.01
N ILE A 49 -8.16 -7.17 -5.53
CA ILE A 49 -6.82 -7.49 -5.03
C ILE A 49 -5.85 -6.40 -5.47
N MET A 50 -4.97 -6.02 -4.56
CA MET A 50 -3.85 -5.12 -4.83
C MET A 50 -2.54 -5.80 -4.47
N THR A 51 -1.46 -5.38 -5.11
CA THR A 51 -0.13 -5.86 -4.71
C THR A 51 0.33 -5.23 -3.39
N ALA A 52 1.26 -5.86 -2.70
CA ALA A 52 1.98 -5.23 -1.61
C ALA A 52 2.87 -4.08 -2.13
N ALA A 53 3.17 -3.11 -1.26
CA ALA A 53 4.06 -2.00 -1.57
C ALA A 53 5.53 -2.46 -1.53
N LEU A 54 5.96 -3.11 -2.60
CA LEU A 54 7.33 -3.60 -2.74
C LEU A 54 8.25 -2.54 -3.36
N SER A 55 9.56 -2.71 -3.16
CA SER A 55 10.62 -1.81 -3.63
C SER A 55 11.77 -2.62 -4.21
N HIS A 56 12.50 -2.04 -5.15
CA HIS A 56 13.76 -2.58 -5.68
C HIS A 56 13.71 -4.04 -6.16
N LEU A 57 12.58 -4.44 -6.75
CA LEU A 57 12.42 -5.79 -7.27
C LEU A 57 13.30 -6.05 -8.51
N LYS A 58 13.69 -7.28 -8.70
CA LYS A 58 14.34 -7.76 -9.92
C LYS A 58 13.32 -8.56 -10.76
N PRO A 59 13.22 -8.35 -12.06
CA PRO A 59 14.07 -7.56 -12.95
C PRO A 59 13.78 -6.04 -12.95
N GLY A 60 12.86 -5.54 -12.12
CA GLY A 60 12.57 -4.11 -11.96
C GLY A 60 11.10 -3.83 -11.69
N MET A 61 10.80 -2.66 -11.17
CA MET A 61 9.45 -2.22 -10.84
C MET A 61 8.52 -2.16 -12.06
N PRO A 62 8.96 -1.78 -13.28
CA PRO A 62 8.11 -1.84 -14.47
C PRO A 62 7.59 -3.24 -14.80
N ALA A 63 8.42 -4.29 -14.62
CA ALA A 63 7.97 -5.67 -14.85
C ALA A 63 6.92 -6.11 -13.83
N PHE A 64 7.08 -5.73 -12.57
CA PHE A 64 6.12 -5.98 -11.51
C PHE A 64 4.78 -5.28 -11.78
N ALA A 65 4.81 -4.00 -12.14
CA ALA A 65 3.61 -3.23 -12.46
C ALA A 65 2.88 -3.79 -13.70
N LYS A 66 3.62 -4.24 -14.72
CA LYS A 66 3.05 -4.91 -15.89
C LYS A 66 2.35 -6.21 -15.53
N GLY A 67 2.90 -6.99 -14.59
CA GLY A 67 2.25 -8.19 -14.06
C GLY A 67 0.92 -7.86 -13.35
N ALA A 68 0.89 -6.84 -12.51
CA ALA A 68 -0.35 -6.37 -11.87
C ALA A 68 -1.40 -5.91 -12.90
N LEU A 69 -0.98 -5.16 -13.91
CA LEU A 69 -1.85 -4.74 -15.01
C LEU A 69 -2.46 -5.94 -15.74
N GLN A 70 -1.66 -6.95 -16.06
CA GLN A 70 -2.13 -8.17 -16.73
C GLN A 70 -3.10 -8.99 -15.88
N ALA A 71 -2.97 -8.89 -14.57
CA ALA A 71 -3.89 -9.51 -13.61
C ALA A 71 -5.14 -8.67 -13.32
N GLY A 72 -5.31 -7.52 -13.97
CA GLY A 72 -6.41 -6.60 -13.73
C GLY A 72 -6.41 -5.97 -12.32
N ALA A 73 -5.26 -5.94 -11.65
CA ALA A 73 -5.09 -5.52 -10.25
C ALA A 73 -4.44 -4.13 -10.14
N ALA A 74 -4.72 -3.42 -9.04
CA ALA A 74 -3.99 -2.22 -8.67
C ALA A 74 -2.57 -2.58 -8.18
N CYS A 75 -1.60 -1.74 -8.49
CA CYS A 75 -0.20 -1.96 -8.15
C CYS A 75 0.26 -0.95 -7.10
N CYS A 76 0.55 -1.42 -5.89
CA CYS A 76 1.22 -0.61 -4.89
C CYS A 76 2.73 -0.74 -5.06
N ILE A 77 3.44 0.38 -5.06
CA ILE A 77 4.90 0.42 -5.10
C ILE A 77 5.45 1.24 -3.95
N GLY A 78 6.51 0.76 -3.33
CA GLY A 78 7.16 1.39 -2.19
C GLY A 78 8.23 2.40 -2.60
N MET A 79 9.42 2.31 -2.00
CA MET A 79 10.54 3.22 -2.24
C MET A 79 11.02 3.17 -3.69
N GLY A 80 11.80 4.16 -4.08
CA GLY A 80 12.39 4.30 -5.41
C GLY A 80 12.52 5.77 -5.79
N SER A 81 13.28 6.04 -6.85
CA SER A 81 13.46 7.37 -7.39
C SER A 81 12.24 7.84 -8.19
N CYS A 82 12.17 9.15 -8.44
CA CYS A 82 11.14 9.72 -9.31
C CYS A 82 11.24 9.19 -10.75
N SER A 83 12.45 8.97 -11.24
CA SER A 83 12.67 8.39 -12.59
C SER A 83 12.17 6.93 -12.66
N GLU A 84 12.42 6.11 -11.64
CA GLU A 84 11.91 4.74 -11.59
C GLU A 84 10.37 4.71 -11.55
N LEU A 85 9.76 5.63 -10.79
CA LEU A 85 8.30 5.80 -10.77
C LEU A 85 7.77 6.17 -12.15
N ALA A 86 8.38 7.17 -12.81
CA ALA A 86 7.99 7.60 -14.14
C ALA A 86 8.06 6.45 -15.16
N ASP A 87 9.14 5.67 -15.14
CA ASP A 87 9.30 4.52 -16.03
C ASP A 87 8.28 3.41 -15.72
N THR A 88 7.94 3.22 -14.44
CA THR A 88 6.94 2.25 -14.03
C THR A 88 5.54 2.66 -14.48
N LEU A 89 5.20 3.95 -14.40
CA LEU A 89 3.91 4.49 -14.84
C LEU A 89 3.69 4.38 -16.36
N LYS A 90 4.76 4.39 -17.16
CA LYS A 90 4.68 4.15 -18.62
C LYS A 90 4.10 2.78 -18.98
N THR A 91 4.05 1.84 -18.05
CA THR A 91 3.40 0.52 -18.27
C THR A 91 1.89 0.62 -18.42
N GLY A 92 1.27 1.72 -18.02
CA GLY A 92 -0.18 1.90 -17.98
C GLY A 92 -0.87 1.27 -16.78
N ALA A 93 -0.12 0.65 -15.85
CA ALA A 93 -0.69 0.11 -14.63
C ALA A 93 -1.31 1.20 -13.74
N GLY A 94 -2.34 0.85 -12.96
CA GLY A 94 -2.90 1.71 -11.92
C GLY A 94 -2.00 1.67 -10.69
N ILE A 95 -1.12 2.66 -10.56
CA ILE A 95 -0.09 2.67 -9.53
C ILE A 95 -0.50 3.54 -8.35
N ILE A 96 -0.43 2.96 -7.15
CA ILE A 96 -0.52 3.65 -5.87
C ILE A 96 0.91 3.75 -5.32
N LYS A 97 1.42 4.98 -5.19
CA LYS A 97 2.75 5.22 -4.66
C LYS A 97 2.71 5.27 -3.13
N ILE A 98 3.45 4.38 -2.47
CA ILE A 98 3.59 4.39 -1.02
C ILE A 98 4.91 5.07 -0.65
N ILE A 99 4.83 6.13 0.13
CA ILE A 99 5.98 6.88 0.63
C ILE A 99 6.23 6.54 2.10
N LYS A 100 7.44 6.80 2.57
CA LYS A 100 7.81 6.63 3.98
C LYS A 100 7.52 7.93 4.76
N PRO A 101 7.33 7.84 6.09
CA PRO A 101 7.11 9.00 6.96
C PRO A 101 8.46 9.68 7.27
N TYR A 102 9.06 10.30 6.26
CA TYR A 102 10.33 11.02 6.42
C TYR A 102 10.20 12.12 7.47
N ALA A 103 11.27 12.34 8.24
CA ALA A 103 11.30 13.40 9.24
C ALA A 103 11.29 14.80 8.60
N ASP A 104 11.80 14.91 7.37
CA ASP A 104 11.75 16.13 6.58
C ASP A 104 10.42 16.23 5.81
N PRO A 105 9.56 17.20 6.12
CA PRO A 105 8.30 17.42 5.41
C PRO A 105 8.48 17.75 3.92
N GLU A 106 9.56 18.44 3.55
CA GLU A 106 9.83 18.81 2.16
C GLU A 106 10.13 17.58 1.29
N GLU A 107 10.79 16.58 1.85
CA GLU A 107 11.00 15.29 1.18
C GLU A 107 9.66 14.59 0.91
N ILE A 108 8.73 14.61 1.86
CA ILE A 108 7.37 14.05 1.68
C ILE A 108 6.63 14.80 0.56
N LEU A 109 6.59 16.13 0.62
CA LEU A 109 5.91 16.95 -0.38
C LEU A 109 6.51 16.79 -1.78
N SER A 110 7.83 16.71 -1.88
CA SER A 110 8.53 16.45 -3.15
C SER A 110 8.14 15.10 -3.76
N ARG A 111 7.98 14.06 -2.95
CA ARG A 111 7.57 12.73 -3.41
C ARG A 111 6.10 12.69 -3.83
N ILE A 112 5.23 13.41 -3.13
CA ILE A 112 3.83 13.58 -3.52
C ILE A 112 3.79 14.28 -4.89
N ALA A 113 4.43 15.43 -5.02
CA ALA A 113 4.47 16.19 -6.27
C ALA A 113 5.04 15.36 -7.45
N CYS A 114 6.09 14.56 -7.19
CA CYS A 114 6.61 13.64 -8.20
C CYS A 114 5.57 12.59 -8.63
N ALA A 115 4.83 12.00 -7.69
CA ALA A 115 3.83 11.00 -7.99
C ALA A 115 2.68 11.58 -8.82
N GLU A 116 2.20 12.76 -8.47
CA GLU A 116 1.16 13.49 -9.20
C GLU A 116 1.60 13.88 -10.60
N ALA A 117 2.76 14.51 -10.72
CA ALA A 117 3.31 14.97 -12.01
C ALA A 117 3.47 13.81 -13.02
N ASN A 118 3.67 12.58 -12.53
CA ASN A 118 3.80 11.40 -13.36
C ASN A 118 2.51 10.59 -13.52
N GLY A 119 1.39 11.02 -12.90
CA GLY A 119 0.08 10.41 -13.07
C GLY A 119 -0.12 9.13 -12.24
N ALA A 120 0.43 9.07 -11.04
CA ALA A 120 0.09 8.02 -10.08
C ALA A 120 -1.41 8.10 -9.73
N LEU A 121 -2.04 6.94 -9.53
CA LEU A 121 -3.46 6.85 -9.23
C LEU A 121 -3.80 7.42 -7.85
N ALA A 122 -2.90 7.21 -6.89
CA ALA A 122 -2.97 7.73 -5.54
C ALA A 122 -1.60 7.70 -4.87
N VAL A 123 -1.48 8.41 -3.75
CA VAL A 123 -0.33 8.35 -2.85
C VAL A 123 -0.81 7.87 -1.49
N GLY A 124 -0.04 6.97 -0.88
CA GLY A 124 -0.23 6.50 0.49
C GLY A 124 1.03 6.69 1.32
N MET A 125 0.92 6.55 2.62
CA MET A 125 2.06 6.63 3.55
C MET A 125 2.12 5.39 4.43
N ASP A 126 3.30 4.79 4.54
CA ASP A 126 3.61 3.69 5.45
C ASP A 126 4.03 4.26 6.81
N VAL A 127 3.02 4.62 7.62
CA VAL A 127 3.23 5.28 8.91
C VAL A 127 3.86 4.36 9.97
N GLU A 128 3.65 3.04 9.87
CA GLU A 128 4.19 2.04 10.79
C GLU A 128 5.72 2.05 10.80
N HIS A 129 6.30 2.34 9.66
CA HIS A 129 7.75 2.39 9.48
C HIS A 129 8.49 3.38 10.40
N ALA A 130 7.79 4.37 10.95
CA ALA A 130 8.37 5.31 11.92
C ALA A 130 8.50 4.74 13.33
N VAL A 131 7.80 3.64 13.65
CA VAL A 131 7.75 3.05 14.99
C VAL A 131 8.46 1.69 15.08
N GLU A 132 8.83 1.11 13.96
CA GLU A 132 9.61 -0.14 13.97
C GLU A 132 11.00 0.06 14.56
N VAL A 133 11.34 -0.78 15.55
CA VAL A 133 12.72 -0.94 16.02
C VAL A 133 13.46 -1.72 14.93
N ARG A 134 14.29 -1.02 14.17
CA ARG A 134 14.97 -1.60 13.02
C ARG A 134 16.21 -2.36 13.42
N ASP A 135 16.34 -3.52 12.83
CA ASP A 135 17.62 -4.17 12.64
C ASP A 135 18.42 -3.34 11.60
N ASP A 136 19.69 -3.04 11.90
CA ASP A 136 20.63 -2.27 11.04
C ASP A 136 20.79 -2.84 9.60
N ARG A 137 20.10 -3.93 9.29
CA ARG A 137 20.11 -4.61 8.01
C ARG A 137 19.17 -4.01 6.94
N ASP A 138 18.30 -3.08 7.29
CA ASP A 138 17.46 -2.39 6.31
C ASP A 138 18.23 -1.24 5.65
N SER A 139 19.15 -1.63 4.77
CA SER A 139 20.04 -0.70 4.03
C SER A 139 19.29 0.27 3.12
N LEU A 140 18.00 0.02 2.84
CA LEU A 140 17.17 0.84 1.94
C LEU A 140 16.77 2.17 2.58
N VAL A 141 16.89 2.27 3.89
CA VAL A 141 16.53 3.47 4.67
C VAL A 141 17.71 3.98 5.49
N ALA A 142 18.90 3.37 5.32
CA ALA A 142 20.11 3.82 5.97
C ALA A 142 20.36 5.31 5.67
N GLY A 143 20.44 6.11 6.71
CA GLY A 143 20.64 7.56 6.63
C GLY A 143 19.38 8.42 6.52
N CYS A 144 18.19 7.85 6.36
CA CYS A 144 16.94 8.61 6.40
C CYS A 144 16.33 8.58 7.80
N GLN A 145 16.16 9.75 8.41
CA GLN A 145 15.38 9.86 9.64
C GLN A 145 13.89 9.72 9.33
N MET A 146 13.20 8.93 10.15
CA MET A 146 11.76 8.76 10.09
C MET A 146 11.11 9.36 11.33
N LYS A 147 9.92 9.92 11.17
CA LYS A 147 9.14 10.51 12.25
C LYS A 147 7.68 10.13 12.07
N LEU A 148 7.03 9.68 13.15
CA LEU A 148 5.58 9.47 13.12
C LEU A 148 4.90 10.83 12.90
N PRO A 149 4.15 11.00 11.78
CA PRO A 149 3.46 12.25 11.51
C PRO A 149 2.30 12.45 12.49
N THR A 150 2.07 13.68 12.87
CA THR A 150 0.87 14.09 13.59
C THR A 150 -0.34 14.10 12.64
N LEU A 151 -1.55 14.07 13.20
CA LEU A 151 -2.77 14.17 12.40
C LEU A 151 -2.82 15.47 11.57
N ALA A 152 -2.33 16.58 12.11
CA ALA A 152 -2.26 17.86 11.40
C ALA A 152 -1.28 17.82 10.21
N GLU A 153 -0.14 17.16 10.37
CA GLU A 153 0.82 16.93 9.27
C GLU A 153 0.20 16.06 8.17
N LEU A 154 -0.48 14.96 8.54
CA LEU A 154 -1.19 14.11 7.58
C LEU A 154 -2.27 14.88 6.81
N GLN A 155 -3.07 15.70 7.50
CA GLN A 155 -4.08 16.55 6.86
C GLN A 155 -3.44 17.55 5.87
N ARG A 156 -2.30 18.14 6.22
CA ARG A 156 -1.54 19.03 5.34
C ARG A 156 -1.06 18.29 4.08
N TYR A 157 -0.56 17.07 4.22
CA TYR A 157 -0.11 16.27 3.07
C TYR A 157 -1.27 15.87 2.15
N ILE A 158 -2.44 15.52 2.72
CA ILE A 158 -3.65 15.26 1.93
C ILE A 158 -4.11 16.50 1.16
N GLN A 159 -4.04 17.68 1.77
CA GLN A 159 -4.42 18.96 1.11
C GLN A 159 -3.40 19.38 0.05
N ALA A 160 -2.15 18.93 0.14
CA ALA A 160 -1.11 19.22 -0.85
C ALA A 160 -1.22 18.32 -2.09
N SER A 161 -1.98 17.22 -1.99
CA SER A 161 -2.31 16.37 -3.13
C SER A 161 -3.62 16.87 -3.76
N SER A 162 -3.56 17.24 -5.02
CA SER A 162 -4.70 17.78 -5.80
C SER A 162 -5.52 16.70 -6.48
#